data_45cb0066064d894229382be9b6a360ca
#
_entry.id   45cb0066064d894229382be9b6a360ca
#
_cell.length_a   1.000
_cell.length_b   1.000
_cell.length_c   1.000
_cell.angle_alpha   90.00
_cell.angle_beta   90.00
_cell.angle_gamma   90.00
#
_symmetry.space_group_name_H-M   'P 1'
#
loop_
_entity.id
_entity.type
_entity.pdbx_description
1 polymer ?
#
loop_
_entity_poly.entity_id
_entity_poly.type
_entity_poly.pdbx_seq_one_letter_code
_entity_poly.pdbx_strand_id
1 'polypeptide(L)'
;MWQVCSTLQPLCRRLLGFGVPSSRLVTPALVLGSLLALSTVPVRAADPAAPAVHLQLVVSGLSAPVDFQSARDGSGRFFIVEQGGTIRIIKGKKLLAAPFLDISSIIESGGEKGLLGLAFHPDYKTNGRFFVNYTRRVNTQLQTVIAEYHVSATNPNLADPASGKVLLPINQPFDNHNGGQIAFGPDGFLYIGMGDGGSGGDPQGNGQKLSTLLGKMLRIDINSGSPYAIPPDNPFVGVSGAKGEIWAYGFRNPWRFAFDKMTKRLFVGDVGQGAWEEVDIVTKAGNFGWNIMEGKHCYPPGGTCDQTGLILPIAEYSHAEGIAIIGGYVYRGAGIPALKGLYVFGDFGSGQLWTLQETQPGTWTRAPLLSAGFNISAFGRAGNNELYVLNYGGALYKLVAG
;
A
#
# COMPACT_ATOMS: atom_id res chain seq x y z
N MET A 1 -3.23 9.64 -10.16
CA MET A 1 -2.01 8.93 -10.64
C MET A 1 -2.15 8.35 -12.06
N TRP A 2 -3.18 8.69 -12.82
CA TRP A 2 -3.53 8.08 -14.13
C TRP A 2 -3.39 9.01 -15.33
N GLN A 3 -2.72 10.16 -15.18
CA GLN A 3 -2.33 11.00 -16.31
C GLN A 3 -0.83 11.25 -16.27
N VAL A 4 -0.10 10.38 -16.98
CA VAL A 4 1.26 10.70 -17.42
C VAL A 4 1.14 11.46 -18.73
N CYS A 5 1.52 12.70 -18.70
CA CYS A 5 1.62 13.60 -19.85
C CYS A 5 2.67 13.08 -20.82
N SER A 6 2.23 12.68 -22.02
CA SER A 6 3.09 12.46 -23.17
C SER A 6 3.42 13.81 -23.79
N THR A 7 4.62 14.32 -23.59
CA THR A 7 5.32 15.21 -24.52
C THR A 7 6.72 15.48 -24.00
N LEU A 8 7.74 15.03 -24.73
CA LEU A 8 8.97 15.75 -25.05
C LEU A 8 9.85 14.89 -25.96
N GLN A 9 9.88 15.26 -27.20
CA GLN A 9 10.91 14.91 -28.17
C GLN A 9 11.92 16.06 -28.31
N PRO A 10 12.99 15.87 -29.10
CA PRO A 10 14.38 16.11 -28.69
C PRO A 10 15.04 17.25 -29.45
N LEU A 11 16.13 17.74 -28.92
CA LEU A 11 17.15 18.56 -29.65
C LEU A 11 18.39 18.62 -28.75
N CYS A 12 19.63 18.51 -29.17
CA CYS A 12 20.28 18.70 -30.41
C CYS A 12 21.74 18.20 -30.30
N ARG A 13 22.26 17.67 -31.38
CA ARG A 13 23.70 17.43 -31.64
C ARG A 13 24.47 18.77 -31.82
N ARG A 14 25.72 18.78 -31.40
CA ARG A 14 26.95 19.19 -32.14
C ARG A 14 28.14 19.30 -31.19
N LEU A 15 29.15 18.43 -31.36
CA LEU A 15 30.37 18.60 -32.17
C LEU A 15 31.29 19.72 -31.70
N LEU A 16 32.52 19.33 -31.36
CA LEU A 16 33.86 19.79 -31.71
C LEU A 16 34.81 19.26 -30.63
N GLY A 17 35.76 18.50 -30.81
CA GLY A 17 36.91 18.21 -31.61
C GLY A 17 38.09 19.16 -31.40
N PHE A 18 39.13 18.71 -30.67
CA PHE A 18 40.56 19.13 -30.71
C PHE A 18 41.31 18.14 -29.81
N GLY A 19 42.29 17.42 -30.22
CA GLY A 19 43.52 17.70 -30.88
C GLY A 19 44.66 17.40 -29.89
N VAL A 20 45.36 16.25 -30.09
CA VAL A 20 46.55 15.76 -29.31
C VAL A 20 47.76 16.63 -29.64
N PRO A 21 48.75 16.75 -28.73
CA PRO A 21 50.02 16.17 -29.12
C PRO A 21 50.74 15.36 -28.04
N SER A 22 51.41 14.34 -28.53
CA SER A 22 52.34 13.41 -27.87
C SER A 22 53.66 14.06 -27.47
N SER A 23 54.16 13.77 -26.27
CA SER A 23 55.58 13.89 -25.97
C SER A 23 56.08 12.63 -25.25
N ARG A 24 57.06 12.00 -25.87
CA ARG A 24 57.79 10.86 -25.34
C ARG A 24 58.79 11.34 -24.27
N LEU A 25 58.84 10.67 -23.16
CA LEU A 25 59.97 10.69 -22.23
C LEU A 25 60.40 9.30 -21.83
N VAL A 26 61.67 9.05 -21.94
CA VAL A 26 62.39 7.80 -21.72
C VAL A 26 62.58 7.58 -20.21
N THR A 27 62.31 6.39 -19.73
CA THR A 27 62.54 5.97 -18.34
C THR A 27 63.72 5.03 -18.20
N PRO A 28 64.48 5.08 -17.09
CA PRO A 28 65.39 4.01 -16.73
C PRO A 28 64.64 2.95 -15.86
N ALA A 29 64.93 1.70 -16.13
CA ALA A 29 64.41 0.55 -15.43
C ALA A 29 65.02 0.41 -14.01
N LEU A 30 64.18 0.36 -12.97
CA LEU A 30 64.52 -0.14 -11.65
C LEU A 30 63.84 -1.50 -11.49
N VAL A 31 64.67 -2.53 -11.30
CA VAL A 31 64.23 -3.89 -10.92
C VAL A 31 63.91 -3.87 -9.43
N LEU A 32 62.64 -3.94 -9.05
CA LEU A 32 62.24 -4.19 -7.67
C LEU A 32 61.56 -5.57 -7.63
N GLY A 33 62.09 -6.44 -6.76
CA GLY A 33 61.55 -7.77 -6.53
C GLY A 33 60.13 -7.74 -5.97
N SER A 34 59.20 -8.40 -6.64
CA SER A 34 57.79 -8.51 -6.25
C SER A 34 57.63 -9.61 -5.20
N LEU A 35 57.40 -9.26 -3.94
CA LEU A 35 56.73 -10.15 -2.99
C LEU A 35 55.28 -10.27 -3.39
N LEU A 36 54.86 -11.44 -3.90
CA LEU A 36 53.42 -11.76 -4.06
C LEU A 36 52.81 -11.93 -2.67
N ALA A 37 52.14 -10.89 -2.19
CA ALA A 37 51.16 -11.04 -1.12
C ALA A 37 49.89 -11.66 -1.74
N LEU A 38 49.64 -12.94 -1.45
CA LEU A 38 48.35 -13.56 -1.72
C LEU A 38 47.27 -12.87 -0.86
N SER A 39 46.61 -11.86 -1.41
CA SER A 39 45.38 -11.31 -0.83
C SER A 39 44.26 -12.35 -1.03
N THR A 40 43.89 -13.02 0.06
CA THR A 40 42.67 -13.80 0.10
C THR A 40 41.49 -12.82 -0.01
N VAL A 41 40.95 -12.70 -1.20
CA VAL A 41 39.65 -12.02 -1.41
C VAL A 41 38.64 -12.83 -0.63
N PRO A 42 37.92 -12.24 0.36
CA PRO A 42 36.87 -12.98 1.03
C PRO A 42 35.81 -13.36 -0.03
N VAL A 43 35.58 -14.67 -0.20
CA VAL A 43 34.48 -15.17 -1.00
C VAL A 43 33.21 -14.68 -0.31
N ARG A 44 32.59 -13.64 -0.89
CA ARG A 44 31.28 -13.19 -0.46
C ARG A 44 30.34 -14.38 -0.66
N ALA A 45 29.71 -14.85 0.40
CA ALA A 45 28.66 -15.85 0.30
C ALA A 45 27.66 -15.35 -0.76
N ALA A 46 27.35 -16.19 -1.74
CA ALA A 46 26.34 -15.86 -2.73
C ALA A 46 25.06 -15.50 -2.00
N ASP A 47 24.47 -14.36 -2.35
CA ASP A 47 23.15 -13.99 -1.82
C ASP A 47 22.23 -15.19 -2.08
N PRO A 48 21.42 -15.60 -1.09
CA PRO A 48 20.50 -16.72 -1.28
C PRO A 48 19.62 -16.42 -2.50
N ALA A 49 19.60 -17.35 -3.46
CA ALA A 49 18.81 -17.21 -4.66
C ALA A 49 17.35 -16.84 -4.27
N ALA A 50 16.79 -15.85 -4.95
CA ALA A 50 15.40 -15.45 -4.70
C ALA A 50 14.49 -16.69 -4.77
N PRO A 51 13.50 -16.80 -3.86
CA PRO A 51 12.59 -17.94 -3.89
C PRO A 51 11.92 -18.08 -5.26
N ALA A 52 12.02 -19.25 -5.89
CA ALA A 52 11.35 -19.51 -7.15
C ALA A 52 9.84 -19.51 -6.91
N VAL A 53 9.14 -18.55 -7.52
CA VAL A 53 7.68 -18.38 -7.40
C VAL A 53 7.09 -17.95 -8.74
N HIS A 54 5.81 -18.24 -8.93
CA HIS A 54 5.06 -17.73 -10.08
C HIS A 54 3.63 -17.36 -9.71
N LEU A 55 2.94 -16.65 -10.60
CA LEU A 55 1.55 -16.26 -10.46
C LEU A 55 0.66 -17.25 -11.22
N GLN A 56 -0.16 -18.00 -10.47
CA GLN A 56 -1.15 -18.90 -11.04
C GLN A 56 -2.51 -18.20 -11.16
N LEU A 57 -3.07 -18.12 -12.37
CA LEU A 57 -4.40 -17.56 -12.60
C LEU A 57 -5.46 -18.34 -11.82
N VAL A 58 -6.30 -17.63 -11.09
CA VAL A 58 -7.44 -18.19 -10.34
C VAL A 58 -8.75 -17.91 -11.06
N VAL A 59 -8.97 -16.65 -11.46
CA VAL A 59 -10.19 -16.22 -12.15
C VAL A 59 -9.91 -14.93 -12.92
N SER A 60 -10.65 -14.71 -14.00
CA SER A 60 -10.72 -13.47 -14.76
C SER A 60 -12.16 -12.99 -14.88
N GLY A 61 -12.37 -11.84 -15.54
CA GLY A 61 -13.71 -11.24 -15.72
C GLY A 61 -14.15 -10.32 -14.60
N LEU A 62 -13.19 -9.85 -13.78
CA LEU A 62 -13.39 -8.76 -12.83
C LEU A 62 -13.29 -7.39 -13.56
N SER A 63 -13.83 -6.33 -12.96
CA SER A 63 -13.78 -4.97 -13.49
C SER A 63 -12.99 -4.05 -12.55
N ALA A 64 -11.77 -3.65 -12.96
CA ALA A 64 -10.90 -2.79 -12.16
C ALA A 64 -10.87 -3.19 -10.67
N PRO A 65 -10.46 -4.44 -10.32
CA PRO A 65 -10.44 -4.90 -8.95
C PRO A 65 -9.35 -4.18 -8.16
N VAL A 66 -9.69 -3.70 -6.93
CA VAL A 66 -8.78 -2.88 -6.12
C VAL A 66 -8.59 -3.36 -4.68
N ASP A 67 -9.42 -4.30 -4.18
CA ASP A 67 -9.20 -4.91 -2.87
C ASP A 67 -9.67 -6.37 -2.85
N PHE A 68 -9.04 -7.18 -2.01
CA PHE A 68 -9.34 -8.59 -1.78
C PHE A 68 -9.51 -8.86 -0.31
N GLN A 69 -10.66 -9.42 0.06
CA GLN A 69 -10.92 -9.83 1.44
C GLN A 69 -11.43 -11.26 1.55
N SER A 70 -11.10 -11.89 2.67
CA SER A 70 -11.70 -13.16 3.10
C SER A 70 -12.47 -12.90 4.38
N ALA A 71 -13.75 -13.23 4.42
CA ALA A 71 -14.59 -13.03 5.61
C ALA A 71 -14.19 -13.93 6.79
N ARG A 72 -13.38 -14.97 6.54
CA ARG A 72 -12.94 -15.95 7.55
C ARG A 72 -14.07 -16.62 8.31
N ASP A 73 -15.24 -16.68 7.70
CA ASP A 73 -16.46 -17.30 8.21
C ASP A 73 -16.51 -18.82 8.02
N GLY A 74 -15.46 -19.41 7.44
CA GLY A 74 -15.38 -20.84 7.12
C GLY A 74 -15.95 -21.19 5.75
N SER A 75 -16.55 -20.24 5.01
CA SER A 75 -17.18 -20.50 3.70
C SER A 75 -16.18 -20.67 2.53
N GLY A 76 -14.93 -20.25 2.73
CA GLY A 76 -13.89 -20.25 1.68
C GLY A 76 -14.14 -19.26 0.55
N ARG A 77 -15.07 -18.30 0.72
CA ARG A 77 -15.34 -17.25 -0.25
C ARG A 77 -14.27 -16.16 -0.21
N PHE A 78 -13.92 -15.65 -1.39
CA PHE A 78 -13.15 -14.43 -1.57
C PHE A 78 -14.07 -13.32 -2.04
N PHE A 79 -13.87 -12.14 -1.50
CA PHE A 79 -14.63 -10.94 -1.83
C PHE A 79 -13.69 -9.95 -2.48
N ILE A 80 -14.02 -9.56 -3.70
CA ILE A 80 -13.21 -8.66 -4.52
C ILE A 80 -13.96 -7.35 -4.68
N VAL A 81 -13.34 -6.27 -4.27
CA VAL A 81 -13.85 -4.92 -4.48
C VAL A 81 -13.50 -4.48 -5.89
N GLU A 82 -14.51 -4.15 -6.67
CA GLU A 82 -14.36 -3.50 -7.97
C GLU A 82 -14.56 -1.99 -7.80
N GLN A 83 -13.63 -1.21 -8.34
CA GLN A 83 -13.57 0.24 -8.15
C GLN A 83 -14.86 0.96 -8.54
N GLY A 84 -15.60 0.41 -9.51
CA GLY A 84 -16.88 0.94 -10.00
C GLY A 84 -18.05 0.83 -9.03
N GLY A 85 -17.89 0.20 -7.84
CA GLY A 85 -18.93 0.17 -6.79
C GLY A 85 -19.53 -1.19 -6.51
N THR A 86 -18.96 -2.26 -7.03
CA THR A 86 -19.42 -3.63 -6.77
C THR A 86 -18.44 -4.41 -5.91
N ILE A 87 -18.96 -5.34 -5.09
CA ILE A 87 -18.17 -6.36 -4.42
C ILE A 87 -18.56 -7.71 -5.02
N ARG A 88 -17.59 -8.43 -5.59
CA ARG A 88 -17.80 -9.72 -6.24
C ARG A 88 -17.37 -10.86 -5.33
N ILE A 89 -18.05 -12.00 -5.48
CA ILE A 89 -17.67 -13.25 -4.76
C ILE A 89 -17.01 -14.22 -5.72
N ILE A 90 -15.86 -14.77 -5.27
CA ILE A 90 -15.24 -15.95 -5.86
C ILE A 90 -15.43 -17.12 -4.88
N LYS A 91 -16.02 -18.22 -5.34
CA LYS A 91 -16.22 -19.45 -4.57
C LYS A 91 -15.78 -20.66 -5.41
N GLY A 92 -14.87 -21.48 -4.87
CA GLY A 92 -14.37 -22.66 -5.59
C GLY A 92 -13.74 -22.29 -6.94
N LYS A 93 -12.97 -21.21 -7.05
CA LYS A 93 -12.36 -20.67 -8.27
C LYS A 93 -13.37 -20.19 -9.33
N LYS A 94 -14.63 -19.96 -8.97
CA LYS A 94 -15.67 -19.43 -9.86
C LYS A 94 -16.12 -18.06 -9.38
N LEU A 95 -16.16 -17.11 -10.31
CA LEU A 95 -16.79 -15.81 -10.09
C LEU A 95 -18.31 -15.99 -10.11
N LEU A 96 -18.99 -15.62 -9.02
CA LEU A 96 -20.45 -15.66 -8.97
C LEU A 96 -21.03 -14.56 -9.87
N ALA A 97 -22.15 -14.86 -10.54
CA ALA A 97 -22.78 -13.95 -11.49
C ALA A 97 -23.31 -12.68 -10.80
N ALA A 98 -24.04 -12.82 -9.68
CA ALA A 98 -24.52 -11.69 -8.91
C ALA A 98 -23.43 -11.09 -8.03
N PRO A 99 -23.30 -9.75 -7.93
CA PRO A 99 -22.42 -9.10 -6.94
C PRO A 99 -22.95 -9.36 -5.52
N PHE A 100 -22.03 -9.37 -4.55
CA PHE A 100 -22.34 -9.40 -3.12
C PHE A 100 -23.01 -8.08 -2.67
N LEU A 101 -22.42 -6.96 -3.09
CA LEU A 101 -22.93 -5.60 -2.88
C LEU A 101 -22.80 -4.83 -4.19
N ASP A 102 -23.80 -4.03 -4.52
CA ASP A 102 -23.75 -3.04 -5.59
C ASP A 102 -24.21 -1.69 -5.04
N ILE A 103 -23.28 -0.74 -4.96
CA ILE A 103 -23.51 0.65 -4.57
C ILE A 103 -23.02 1.63 -5.64
N SER A 104 -22.89 1.16 -6.88
CA SER A 104 -22.39 1.96 -8.01
C SER A 104 -23.20 3.24 -8.24
N SER A 105 -24.50 3.24 -7.88
CA SER A 105 -25.38 4.41 -8.03
C SER A 105 -25.13 5.56 -7.05
N ILE A 106 -24.39 5.31 -5.97
CA ILE A 106 -24.14 6.33 -4.91
C ILE A 106 -22.70 6.75 -4.79
N ILE A 107 -21.79 6.17 -5.59
CA ILE A 107 -20.37 6.47 -5.54
C ILE A 107 -19.94 7.43 -6.66
N GLU A 108 -18.83 8.10 -6.43
CA GLU A 108 -18.04 8.80 -7.45
C GLU A 108 -16.82 7.95 -7.76
N SER A 109 -16.63 7.48 -8.99
CA SER A 109 -15.52 6.62 -9.39
C SER A 109 -14.69 7.21 -10.52
N GLY A 110 -13.46 6.67 -10.70
CA GLY A 110 -12.50 7.12 -11.71
C GLY A 110 -11.28 7.80 -11.10
N GLY A 111 -10.11 7.61 -11.74
CA GLY A 111 -8.83 7.97 -11.13
C GLY A 111 -8.58 7.16 -9.86
N GLU A 112 -8.41 7.85 -8.73
CA GLU A 112 -8.25 7.20 -7.42
C GLU A 112 -9.57 7.11 -6.63
N LYS A 113 -10.69 7.57 -7.22
CA LYS A 113 -12.03 7.53 -6.60
C LYS A 113 -12.72 6.19 -6.88
N GLY A 114 -13.67 5.83 -6.03
CA GLY A 114 -14.50 4.65 -6.21
C GLY A 114 -14.85 3.94 -4.91
N LEU A 115 -15.26 2.69 -5.02
CA LEU A 115 -15.27 1.75 -3.90
C LEU A 115 -13.85 1.21 -3.73
N LEU A 116 -13.19 1.51 -2.59
CA LEU A 116 -11.76 1.37 -2.44
C LEU A 116 -11.34 0.33 -1.40
N GLY A 117 -12.19 0.03 -0.43
CA GLY A 117 -11.83 -0.91 0.64
C GLY A 117 -13.03 -1.63 1.25
N LEU A 118 -12.74 -2.82 1.79
CA LEU A 118 -13.69 -3.69 2.47
C LEU A 118 -13.05 -4.26 3.72
N ALA A 119 -13.76 -4.25 4.85
CA ALA A 119 -13.37 -4.97 6.06
C ALA A 119 -14.56 -5.71 6.65
N PHE A 120 -14.41 -7.01 6.90
CA PHE A 120 -15.39 -7.79 7.66
C PHE A 120 -15.16 -7.60 9.15
N HIS A 121 -16.26 -7.43 9.90
CA HIS A 121 -16.20 -7.45 11.36
C HIS A 121 -15.49 -8.70 11.86
N PRO A 122 -14.68 -8.67 12.94
CA PRO A 122 -14.05 -9.87 13.49
C PRO A 122 -15.05 -11.00 13.74
N ASP A 123 -16.28 -10.67 14.17
CA ASP A 123 -17.38 -11.61 14.42
C ASP A 123 -18.39 -11.67 13.26
N TYR A 124 -17.97 -11.39 12.02
CA TYR A 124 -18.85 -11.37 10.84
C TYR A 124 -19.71 -12.64 10.71
N LYS A 125 -19.13 -13.79 11.04
CA LYS A 125 -19.85 -15.07 10.99
C LYS A 125 -21.14 -15.07 11.82
N THR A 126 -21.22 -14.30 12.89
CA THR A 126 -22.34 -14.24 13.82
C THR A 126 -23.18 -12.98 13.66
N ASN A 127 -22.56 -11.84 13.36
CA ASN A 127 -23.25 -10.55 13.31
C ASN A 127 -23.52 -10.03 11.89
N GLY A 128 -22.89 -10.62 10.87
CA GLY A 128 -23.10 -10.24 9.47
C GLY A 128 -22.63 -8.83 9.07
N ARG A 129 -21.92 -8.12 9.96
CA ARG A 129 -21.47 -6.73 9.76
C ARG A 129 -20.22 -6.68 8.91
N PHE A 130 -20.16 -5.75 7.96
CA PHE A 130 -18.97 -5.42 7.22
C PHE A 130 -18.91 -3.91 6.90
N PHE A 131 -17.75 -3.44 6.55
CA PHE A 131 -17.47 -2.01 6.39
C PHE A 131 -16.85 -1.78 5.02
N VAL A 132 -17.18 -0.64 4.43
CA VAL A 132 -16.65 -0.22 3.14
C VAL A 132 -16.10 1.19 3.21
N ASN A 133 -15.09 1.45 2.41
CA ASN A 133 -14.56 2.78 2.13
C ASN A 133 -14.85 3.11 0.67
N TYR A 134 -15.55 4.21 0.42
CA TYR A 134 -15.84 4.66 -0.93
C TYR A 134 -15.83 6.19 -1.02
N THR A 135 -15.73 6.71 -2.23
CA THR A 135 -15.89 8.13 -2.50
C THR A 135 -17.25 8.42 -3.08
N ARG A 136 -17.84 9.55 -2.70
CA ARG A 136 -19.09 10.09 -3.26
C ARG A 136 -19.00 11.59 -3.42
N ARG A 137 -19.92 12.16 -4.21
CA ARG A 137 -20.09 13.61 -4.29
C ARG A 137 -21.40 14.03 -3.66
N VAL A 138 -21.33 14.98 -2.74
CA VAL A 138 -22.52 15.63 -2.16
C VAL A 138 -22.49 17.07 -2.61
N ASN A 139 -23.46 17.43 -3.47
CA ASN A 139 -23.41 18.65 -4.26
C ASN A 139 -22.09 18.71 -5.07
N THR A 140 -21.21 19.67 -4.81
CA THR A 140 -19.92 19.79 -5.46
C THR A 140 -18.76 19.21 -4.65
N GLN A 141 -18.99 18.82 -3.38
CA GLN A 141 -17.95 18.35 -2.46
C GLN A 141 -17.71 16.85 -2.61
N LEU A 142 -16.50 16.48 -2.97
CA LEU A 142 -16.03 15.10 -2.88
C LEU A 142 -15.85 14.69 -1.42
N GLN A 143 -16.29 13.49 -1.07
CA GLN A 143 -16.14 12.91 0.26
C GLN A 143 -15.62 11.48 0.15
N THR A 144 -14.66 11.10 1.00
CA THR A 144 -14.46 9.71 1.39
C THR A 144 -15.45 9.35 2.47
N VAL A 145 -16.05 8.18 2.36
CA VAL A 145 -17.08 7.70 3.30
C VAL A 145 -16.72 6.34 3.83
N ILE A 146 -16.67 6.21 5.15
CA ILE A 146 -16.67 4.92 5.82
C ILE A 146 -18.11 4.58 6.19
N ALA A 147 -18.59 3.43 5.72
CA ALA A 147 -19.96 2.99 5.97
C ALA A 147 -20.01 1.53 6.41
N GLU A 148 -21.01 1.23 7.26
CA GLU A 148 -21.34 -0.12 7.70
C GLU A 148 -22.49 -0.67 6.86
N TYR A 149 -22.42 -1.96 6.53
CA TYR A 149 -23.46 -2.73 5.87
C TYR A 149 -23.63 -4.09 6.57
N HIS A 150 -24.74 -4.77 6.25
CA HIS A 150 -25.05 -6.11 6.72
C HIS A 150 -25.23 -7.09 5.56
N VAL A 151 -24.85 -8.33 5.81
CA VAL A 151 -25.20 -9.43 4.91
C VAL A 151 -26.72 -9.65 4.95
N SER A 152 -27.31 -10.08 3.84
CA SER A 152 -28.73 -10.45 3.78
C SER A 152 -29.04 -11.57 4.78
N ALA A 153 -30.17 -11.44 5.47
CA ALA A 153 -30.62 -12.45 6.43
C ALA A 153 -30.97 -13.80 5.77
N THR A 154 -31.27 -13.81 4.46
CA THR A 154 -31.73 -15.00 3.73
C THR A 154 -30.71 -15.57 2.76
N ASN A 155 -29.69 -14.80 2.37
CA ASN A 155 -28.69 -15.25 1.40
C ASN A 155 -27.27 -14.73 1.77
N PRO A 156 -26.39 -15.60 2.25
CA PRO A 156 -25.03 -15.19 2.67
C PRO A 156 -24.15 -14.70 1.49
N ASN A 157 -24.59 -14.86 0.24
CA ASN A 157 -23.90 -14.37 -0.94
C ASN A 157 -24.38 -12.99 -1.41
N LEU A 158 -25.30 -12.36 -0.68
CA LEU A 158 -25.81 -11.02 -0.93
C LEU A 158 -25.70 -10.16 0.32
N ALA A 159 -25.33 -8.91 0.18
CA ALA A 159 -25.51 -7.90 1.20
C ALA A 159 -26.93 -7.32 1.12
N ASP A 160 -27.37 -6.65 2.19
CA ASP A 160 -28.55 -5.79 2.16
C ASP A 160 -28.12 -4.35 1.86
N PRO A 161 -28.35 -3.82 0.64
CA PRO A 161 -27.95 -2.45 0.30
C PRO A 161 -28.69 -1.39 1.13
N ALA A 162 -29.91 -1.71 1.63
CA ALA A 162 -30.68 -0.79 2.47
C ALA A 162 -30.14 -0.67 3.90
N SER A 163 -29.27 -1.60 4.33
CA SER A 163 -28.62 -1.57 5.64
C SER A 163 -27.50 -0.53 5.76
N GLY A 164 -27.17 0.17 4.66
CA GLY A 164 -26.06 1.12 4.60
C GLY A 164 -26.16 2.24 5.63
N LYS A 165 -25.24 2.30 6.57
CA LYS A 165 -25.09 3.34 7.60
C LYS A 165 -23.78 4.06 7.45
N VAL A 166 -23.83 5.37 7.13
CA VAL A 166 -22.62 6.23 7.11
C VAL A 166 -22.10 6.39 8.53
N LEU A 167 -20.83 6.05 8.73
CA LEU A 167 -20.13 6.23 10.00
C LEU A 167 -19.32 7.52 10.01
N LEU A 168 -18.44 7.70 9.01
CA LEU A 168 -17.48 8.80 8.97
C LEU A 168 -17.35 9.34 7.55
N PRO A 169 -17.96 10.50 7.22
CA PRO A 169 -17.69 11.23 6.00
C PRO A 169 -16.52 12.19 6.19
N ILE A 170 -15.57 12.21 5.25
CA ILE A 170 -14.37 13.06 5.25
C ILE A 170 -14.33 13.83 3.94
N ASN A 171 -14.34 15.16 3.99
CA ASN A 171 -14.25 16.00 2.80
C ASN A 171 -12.86 15.86 2.16
N GLN A 172 -12.85 15.69 0.84
CA GLN A 172 -11.66 15.62 0.02
C GLN A 172 -11.48 16.93 -0.75
N PRO A 173 -10.34 17.60 -0.64
CA PRO A 173 -10.11 18.85 -1.37
C PRO A 173 -9.83 18.62 -2.87
N PHE A 174 -9.29 17.43 -3.22
CA PHE A 174 -8.96 17.04 -4.60
C PHE A 174 -9.45 15.63 -4.90
N ASP A 175 -9.35 15.21 -6.17
CA ASP A 175 -9.86 13.93 -6.66
C ASP A 175 -8.89 12.75 -6.45
N ASN A 176 -7.68 12.99 -5.96
CA ASN A 176 -6.63 12.00 -5.74
C ASN A 176 -6.17 11.94 -4.28
N HIS A 177 -5.29 10.97 -3.96
CA HIS A 177 -4.79 10.66 -2.62
C HIS A 177 -5.94 10.37 -1.62
N ASN A 178 -6.89 9.53 -2.05
CA ASN A 178 -8.02 9.18 -1.22
C ASN A 178 -7.70 8.08 -0.18
N GLY A 179 -6.51 7.46 -0.26
CA GLY A 179 -6.21 6.25 0.49
C GLY A 179 -7.10 5.10 0.04
N GLY A 180 -7.80 4.45 0.97
CA GLY A 180 -8.85 3.49 0.64
C GLY A 180 -8.89 2.24 1.49
N GLN A 181 -7.76 1.75 1.98
CA GLN A 181 -7.72 0.56 2.82
C GLN A 181 -8.38 0.82 4.17
N ILE A 182 -9.19 -0.16 4.59
CA ILE A 182 -9.69 -0.31 5.95
C ILE A 182 -9.42 -1.73 6.44
N ALA A 183 -9.09 -1.89 7.70
CA ALA A 183 -8.87 -3.21 8.31
C ALA A 183 -9.05 -3.19 9.82
N PHE A 184 -9.52 -4.30 10.39
CA PHE A 184 -9.50 -4.47 11.84
C PHE A 184 -8.10 -4.80 12.35
N GLY A 185 -7.67 -4.05 13.36
CA GLY A 185 -6.46 -4.34 14.09
C GLY A 185 -6.59 -5.57 15.01
N PRO A 186 -5.47 -6.05 15.55
CA PRO A 186 -5.47 -7.14 16.53
C PRO A 186 -6.15 -6.77 17.86
N ASP A 187 -6.43 -5.51 18.06
CA ASP A 187 -7.13 -4.90 19.19
C ASP A 187 -8.66 -4.78 18.98
N GLY A 188 -9.15 -5.18 17.80
CA GLY A 188 -10.58 -5.19 17.45
C GLY A 188 -11.13 -3.86 16.97
N PHE A 189 -10.32 -2.80 16.87
CA PHE A 189 -10.73 -1.51 16.33
C PHE A 189 -10.53 -1.43 14.82
N LEU A 190 -11.28 -0.56 14.16
CA LEU A 190 -11.17 -0.32 12.72
C LEU A 190 -10.12 0.74 12.44
N TYR A 191 -9.10 0.36 11.65
CA TYR A 191 -8.06 1.24 11.14
C TYR A 191 -8.41 1.68 9.72
N ILE A 192 -8.10 2.95 9.39
CA ILE A 192 -8.45 3.59 8.13
C ILE A 192 -7.25 4.37 7.63
N GLY A 193 -6.74 4.04 6.44
CA GLY A 193 -5.70 4.80 5.76
C GLY A 193 -6.31 5.96 4.97
N MET A 194 -5.89 7.18 5.27
CA MET A 194 -6.35 8.41 4.61
C MET A 194 -5.19 9.16 4.00
N GLY A 195 -5.26 9.42 2.70
CA GLY A 195 -4.29 10.29 2.04
C GLY A 195 -4.41 11.76 2.47
N ASP A 196 -3.46 12.57 2.05
CA ASP A 196 -3.36 14.01 2.38
C ASP A 196 -4.47 14.87 1.73
N GLY A 197 -5.29 14.25 0.87
CA GLY A 197 -6.39 14.89 0.17
C GLY A 197 -6.03 15.37 -1.23
N GLY A 198 -4.79 15.12 -1.70
CA GLY A 198 -4.44 15.24 -3.10
C GLY A 198 -3.67 16.51 -3.49
N SER A 199 -3.53 16.67 -4.81
CA SER A 199 -2.62 17.63 -5.47
C SER A 199 -1.14 17.27 -5.26
N GLY A 200 -0.21 18.12 -5.74
CA GLY A 200 1.23 17.94 -5.55
C GLY A 200 1.73 18.65 -4.30
N GLY A 201 2.57 17.96 -3.51
CA GLY A 201 3.28 18.55 -2.38
C GLY A 201 2.43 18.90 -1.16
N ASP A 202 1.23 18.35 -1.02
CA ASP A 202 0.30 18.61 0.09
C ASP A 202 0.09 20.13 0.33
N PRO A 203 -0.57 20.85 -0.59
CA PRO A 203 -0.65 22.30 -0.53
C PRO A 203 -1.40 22.83 0.69
N GLN A 204 -2.15 21.97 1.38
CA GLN A 204 -2.85 22.32 2.61
C GLN A 204 -2.09 21.92 3.88
N GLY A 205 -0.96 21.19 3.76
CA GLY A 205 -0.16 20.71 4.88
C GLY A 205 -0.91 19.68 5.75
N ASN A 206 -1.80 18.90 5.13
CA ASN A 206 -2.65 17.95 5.82
C ASN A 206 -1.86 16.81 6.47
N GLY A 207 -0.76 16.38 5.85
CA GLY A 207 0.11 15.33 6.40
C GLY A 207 0.52 15.65 7.85
N GLN A 208 0.93 16.88 8.11
CA GLN A 208 1.43 17.32 9.42
C GLN A 208 0.37 17.92 10.36
N LYS A 209 -0.81 18.31 9.86
CA LYS A 209 -1.87 18.91 10.69
C LYS A 209 -2.67 17.88 11.46
N LEU A 210 -2.67 17.96 12.79
CA LEU A 210 -3.50 17.09 13.64
C LEU A 210 -4.98 17.53 13.71
N SER A 211 -5.33 18.70 13.19
CA SER A 211 -6.71 19.21 13.14
C SER A 211 -7.56 18.66 12.01
N THR A 212 -6.98 17.83 11.12
CA THR A 212 -7.64 17.15 10.00
C THR A 212 -7.46 15.65 10.07
N LEU A 213 -8.36 14.90 9.40
CA LEU A 213 -8.28 13.44 9.27
C LEU A 213 -7.51 13.01 8.01
N LEU A 214 -7.05 13.95 7.18
CA LEU A 214 -6.30 13.71 5.95
C LEU A 214 -4.81 13.52 6.24
N GLY A 215 -4.13 12.64 5.48
CA GLY A 215 -2.73 12.28 5.68
C GLY A 215 -2.49 11.48 6.96
N LYS A 216 -3.38 10.54 7.30
CA LYS A 216 -3.45 9.87 8.59
C LYS A 216 -3.67 8.36 8.48
N MET A 217 -3.21 7.66 9.50
CA MET A 217 -3.80 6.41 9.92
C MET A 217 -4.78 6.71 11.04
N LEU A 218 -6.07 6.41 10.84
CA LEU A 218 -7.13 6.60 11.84
C LEU A 218 -7.44 5.29 12.54
N ARG A 219 -8.00 5.36 13.76
CA ARG A 219 -8.46 4.21 14.54
C ARG A 219 -9.74 4.57 15.29
N ILE A 220 -10.82 3.82 15.03
CA ILE A 220 -12.15 4.05 15.60
C ILE A 220 -12.76 2.77 16.17
N ASP A 221 -13.65 2.92 17.16
CA ASP A 221 -14.44 1.83 17.73
C ASP A 221 -15.86 1.85 17.13
N ILE A 222 -16.14 0.83 16.32
CA ILE A 222 -17.43 0.66 15.65
C ILE A 222 -18.45 -0.13 16.49
N ASN A 223 -18.05 -0.57 17.68
CA ASN A 223 -18.92 -1.32 18.59
C ASN A 223 -19.51 -0.48 19.70
N SER A 224 -19.00 0.73 19.88
CA SER A 224 -19.43 1.69 20.92
C SER A 224 -19.77 3.03 20.29
N GLY A 225 -20.60 3.81 20.96
CA GLY A 225 -21.00 5.13 20.53
C GLY A 225 -22.00 5.15 19.37
N SER A 226 -22.30 6.31 18.83
CA SER A 226 -23.14 6.51 17.66
C SER A 226 -22.68 7.76 16.90
N PRO A 227 -22.23 7.66 15.64
CA PRO A 227 -22.15 6.46 14.80
C PRO A 227 -20.98 5.51 15.13
N TYR A 228 -19.95 5.96 15.86
CA TYR A 228 -18.80 5.22 16.40
C TYR A 228 -18.30 5.92 17.66
N ALA A 229 -17.36 5.31 18.38
CA ALA A 229 -16.61 5.93 19.44
C ALA A 229 -15.13 6.10 19.09
N ILE A 230 -14.44 6.99 19.78
CA ILE A 230 -13.00 7.14 19.71
C ILE A 230 -12.40 6.31 20.85
N PRO A 231 -11.50 5.34 20.56
CA PRO A 231 -10.84 4.59 21.60
C PRO A 231 -10.09 5.50 22.56
N PRO A 232 -10.27 5.37 23.88
CA PRO A 232 -9.73 6.31 24.87
C PRO A 232 -8.20 6.31 24.94
N ASP A 233 -7.57 5.26 24.43
CA ASP A 233 -6.12 5.11 24.34
C ASP A 233 -5.52 5.61 23.01
N ASN A 234 -6.32 6.23 22.13
CA ASN A 234 -5.78 6.90 20.95
C ASN A 234 -4.87 8.06 21.40
N PRO A 235 -3.72 8.25 20.69
CA PRO A 235 -2.64 9.12 21.21
C PRO A 235 -3.02 10.60 21.31
N PHE A 236 -4.02 11.05 20.55
CA PHE A 236 -4.39 12.47 20.49
C PHE A 236 -5.73 12.78 21.13
N VAL A 237 -6.31 11.84 21.88
CA VAL A 237 -7.51 12.09 22.70
C VAL A 237 -7.18 13.12 23.79
N GLY A 238 -8.01 14.18 23.88
CA GLY A 238 -7.80 15.27 24.83
C GLY A 238 -6.71 16.28 24.45
N VAL A 239 -6.02 16.09 23.33
CA VAL A 239 -5.04 17.06 22.83
C VAL A 239 -5.78 18.19 22.12
N SER A 240 -5.61 19.42 22.61
CA SER A 240 -6.28 20.60 22.05
C SER A 240 -5.93 20.80 20.58
N GLY A 241 -6.97 20.96 19.74
CA GLY A 241 -6.82 21.17 18.30
C GLY A 241 -6.55 19.89 17.48
N ALA A 242 -6.37 18.73 18.11
CA ALA A 242 -6.17 17.47 17.41
C ALA A 242 -7.48 16.67 17.29
N LYS A 243 -7.56 15.84 16.23
CA LYS A 243 -8.63 14.86 16.04
C LYS A 243 -8.31 13.58 16.83
N GLY A 244 -9.25 13.14 17.66
CA GLY A 244 -9.06 11.97 18.52
C GLY A 244 -9.01 10.64 17.78
N GLU A 245 -9.50 10.58 16.53
CA GLU A 245 -9.46 9.42 15.66
C GLU A 245 -8.04 9.08 15.18
N ILE A 246 -7.10 10.02 15.27
CA ILE A 246 -5.75 9.87 14.73
C ILE A 246 -4.97 8.86 15.56
N TRP A 247 -4.42 7.83 14.87
CA TRP A 247 -3.47 6.87 15.40
C TRP A 247 -2.02 7.25 15.09
N ALA A 248 -1.77 7.68 13.83
CA ALA A 248 -0.48 8.14 13.32
C ALA A 248 -0.71 9.15 12.19
N TYR A 249 0.31 9.92 11.82
CA TYR A 249 0.20 10.99 10.84
C TYR A 249 1.46 11.14 9.98
N GLY A 250 1.44 12.06 9.02
CA GLY A 250 2.56 12.28 8.12
C GLY A 250 2.57 11.33 6.93
N PHE A 251 1.40 10.91 6.45
CA PHE A 251 1.25 10.08 5.25
C PHE A 251 0.83 10.93 4.05
N ARG A 252 1.28 10.51 2.86
CA ARG A 252 0.85 11.10 1.60
C ARG A 252 -0.39 10.42 1.02
N ASN A 253 -0.27 9.14 0.70
CA ASN A 253 -1.37 8.33 0.16
C ASN A 253 -1.18 6.85 0.55
N PRO A 254 -1.46 6.48 1.82
CA PRO A 254 -1.29 5.12 2.31
C PRO A 254 -2.30 4.20 1.63
N TRP A 255 -1.88 3.61 0.48
CA TRP A 255 -2.78 2.89 -0.41
C TRP A 255 -3.26 1.58 0.18
N ARG A 256 -2.32 0.69 0.56
CA ARG A 256 -2.66 -0.57 1.22
C ARG A 256 -1.78 -0.80 2.44
N PHE A 257 -2.41 -1.34 3.47
CA PHE A 257 -1.75 -1.70 4.71
C PHE A 257 -2.23 -3.05 5.26
N ALA A 258 -1.42 -3.69 6.07
CA ALA A 258 -1.78 -4.96 6.66
C ALA A 258 -1.12 -5.18 8.02
N PHE A 259 -1.86 -5.78 8.95
CA PHE A 259 -1.28 -6.31 10.17
C PHE A 259 -0.64 -7.68 9.93
N ASP A 260 0.59 -7.84 10.38
CA ASP A 260 1.17 -9.18 10.53
C ASP A 260 0.58 -9.84 11.78
N LYS A 261 -0.03 -11.00 11.60
CA LYS A 261 -0.69 -11.72 12.69
C LYS A 261 0.24 -12.16 13.82
N MET A 262 1.51 -12.44 13.51
CA MET A 262 2.48 -12.95 14.48
C MET A 262 3.09 -11.82 15.31
N THR A 263 3.59 -10.77 14.64
CA THR A 263 4.31 -9.67 15.28
C THR A 263 3.39 -8.52 15.71
N LYS A 264 2.15 -8.50 15.21
CA LYS A 264 1.17 -7.40 15.38
C LYS A 264 1.60 -6.08 14.75
N ARG A 265 2.72 -6.05 14.04
CA ARG A 265 3.19 -4.86 13.32
C ARG A 265 2.23 -4.49 12.20
N LEU A 266 2.00 -3.21 12.01
CA LEU A 266 1.20 -2.64 10.94
C LEU A 266 2.14 -2.13 9.84
N PHE A 267 2.16 -2.83 8.70
CA PHE A 267 2.91 -2.44 7.51
C PHE A 267 2.02 -1.62 6.59
N VAL A 268 2.55 -0.55 6.02
CA VAL A 268 1.87 0.30 5.04
C VAL A 268 2.77 0.55 3.85
N GLY A 269 2.19 0.61 2.64
CA GLY A 269 2.81 1.20 1.47
C GLY A 269 2.25 2.61 1.30
N ASP A 270 3.09 3.62 1.44
CA ASP A 270 2.73 5.01 1.23
C ASP A 270 3.27 5.52 -0.11
N VAL A 271 2.37 5.96 -0.97
CA VAL A 271 2.71 6.34 -2.34
C VAL A 271 3.36 7.71 -2.36
N GLY A 272 4.56 7.77 -2.91
CA GLY A 272 5.38 8.98 -2.98
C GLY A 272 4.92 10.01 -4.01
N GLN A 273 5.61 11.14 -4.03
CA GLN A 273 5.22 12.29 -4.87
C GLN A 273 5.80 12.20 -6.28
N GLY A 274 7.08 12.00 -6.41
CA GLY A 274 7.72 12.08 -7.72
C GLY A 274 9.12 11.49 -7.79
N ALA A 275 9.66 10.99 -6.67
CA ALA A 275 11.00 10.46 -6.60
C ALA A 275 11.09 9.12 -5.88
N TRP A 276 10.35 8.92 -4.79
CA TRP A 276 10.52 7.78 -3.90
C TRP A 276 9.18 7.19 -3.47
N GLU A 277 9.13 5.87 -3.42
CA GLU A 277 8.05 5.07 -2.84
C GLU A 277 8.54 4.43 -1.56
N GLU A 278 7.66 4.22 -0.55
CA GLU A 278 8.10 3.78 0.76
C GLU A 278 7.22 2.72 1.43
N VAL A 279 7.85 1.94 2.31
CA VAL A 279 7.19 1.00 3.21
C VAL A 279 7.49 1.40 4.64
N ASP A 280 6.43 1.53 5.45
CA ASP A 280 6.54 1.87 6.86
C ASP A 280 6.02 0.78 7.79
N ILE A 281 6.50 0.79 9.04
CA ILE A 281 5.86 0.10 10.16
C ILE A 281 5.23 1.15 11.05
N VAL A 282 3.89 1.22 11.00
CA VAL A 282 3.13 2.25 11.71
C VAL A 282 3.11 1.98 13.20
N THR A 283 3.51 2.99 13.96
CA THR A 283 3.49 3.01 15.43
C THR A 283 2.52 4.06 15.95
N LYS A 284 2.03 3.86 17.18
CA LYS A 284 1.18 4.80 17.88
C LYS A 284 1.85 6.17 18.00
N ALA A 285 1.14 7.26 17.67
CA ALA A 285 1.62 8.64 17.66
C ALA A 285 2.77 8.94 16.66
N GLY A 286 3.13 8.00 15.80
CA GLY A 286 4.22 8.17 14.83
C GLY A 286 3.95 9.27 13.82
N ASN A 287 5.00 10.05 13.49
CA ASN A 287 5.03 10.99 12.38
C ASN A 287 5.90 10.41 11.26
N PHE A 288 5.30 10.08 10.12
CA PHE A 288 5.96 9.41 8.98
C PHE A 288 6.52 10.38 7.94
N GLY A 289 6.51 11.69 8.26
CA GLY A 289 7.35 12.70 7.62
C GLY A 289 6.74 13.46 6.47
N TRP A 290 5.71 12.97 5.78
CA TRP A 290 5.11 13.74 4.68
C TRP A 290 4.40 15.01 5.22
N ASN A 291 4.60 16.20 4.69
CA ASN A 291 5.33 16.59 3.47
C ASN A 291 6.70 17.25 3.75
N ILE A 292 7.36 16.85 4.82
CA ILE A 292 8.74 17.25 5.16
C ILE A 292 9.72 16.32 4.44
N MET A 293 9.34 15.06 4.33
CA MET A 293 10.12 13.99 3.70
C MET A 293 9.32 13.32 2.57
N GLU A 294 10.04 12.75 1.59
CA GLU A 294 9.58 11.75 0.63
C GLU A 294 10.58 10.59 0.68
N GLY A 295 10.16 9.42 1.19
CA GLY A 295 11.10 8.39 1.58
C GLY A 295 12.04 8.86 2.69
N LYS A 296 13.33 8.59 2.54
CA LYS A 296 14.39 9.06 3.45
C LYS A 296 14.99 10.40 3.03
N HIS A 297 14.34 11.13 2.16
CA HIS A 297 14.86 12.33 1.50
C HIS A 297 14.02 13.55 1.88
N CYS A 298 14.67 14.69 2.09
CA CYS A 298 13.96 15.94 2.33
C CYS A 298 13.09 16.33 1.12
N TYR A 299 11.87 16.78 1.39
CA TYR A 299 10.98 17.31 0.37
C TYR A 299 10.80 18.84 0.56
N PRO A 300 10.82 19.68 -0.50
CA PRO A 300 11.13 19.29 -1.89
C PRO A 300 12.60 18.85 -2.08
N PRO A 301 12.90 18.10 -3.18
CA PRO A 301 14.24 17.58 -3.44
C PRO A 301 15.32 18.67 -3.46
N GLY A 302 16.51 18.33 -2.93
CA GLY A 302 17.68 19.24 -2.89
C GLY A 302 17.68 20.23 -1.72
N GLY A 303 16.64 20.21 -0.87
CA GLY A 303 16.56 21.01 0.36
C GLY A 303 17.18 20.30 1.57
N THR A 304 17.28 21.03 2.67
CA THR A 304 17.51 20.50 4.02
C THR A 304 16.21 20.59 4.80
N CYS A 305 15.93 19.61 5.65
CA CYS A 305 14.73 19.57 6.47
C CYS A 305 15.04 19.16 7.90
N ASP A 306 14.19 19.57 8.83
CA ASP A 306 14.24 19.07 10.20
C ASP A 306 13.55 17.72 10.28
N GLN A 307 14.33 16.68 10.58
CA GLN A 307 13.88 15.31 10.73
C GLN A 307 13.59 14.92 12.19
N THR A 308 13.67 15.88 13.11
CA THR A 308 13.47 15.62 14.53
C THR A 308 12.07 15.06 14.79
N GLY A 309 11.99 13.88 15.40
CA GLY A 309 10.73 13.21 15.74
C GLY A 309 10.05 12.52 14.55
N LEU A 310 10.64 12.52 13.35
CA LEU A 310 10.13 11.77 12.21
C LEU A 310 10.57 10.29 12.28
N ILE A 311 9.69 9.41 11.82
CA ILE A 311 9.99 7.98 11.65
C ILE A 311 10.25 7.74 10.17
N LEU A 312 11.48 7.33 9.87
CA LEU A 312 11.86 7.02 8.50
C LEU A 312 11.37 5.62 8.07
N PRO A 313 11.09 5.43 6.77
CA PRO A 313 10.61 4.15 6.26
C PRO A 313 11.63 3.03 6.43
N ILE A 314 11.12 1.80 6.59
CA ILE A 314 11.95 0.60 6.66
C ILE A 314 12.55 0.21 5.31
N ALA A 315 11.91 0.63 4.22
CA ALA A 315 12.41 0.48 2.86
C ALA A 315 11.83 1.56 1.96
N GLU A 316 12.60 1.90 0.94
CA GLU A 316 12.21 2.79 -0.15
C GLU A 316 12.71 2.28 -1.48
N TYR A 317 12.15 2.77 -2.59
CA TYR A 317 12.68 2.60 -3.93
C TYR A 317 12.37 3.83 -4.78
N SER A 318 13.27 4.09 -5.75
CA SER A 318 13.14 5.26 -6.60
C SER A 318 12.13 5.04 -7.73
N HIS A 319 11.64 6.13 -8.32
CA HIS A 319 10.78 6.08 -9.49
C HIS A 319 11.44 5.52 -10.75
N ALA A 320 12.73 5.20 -10.71
CA ALA A 320 13.39 4.40 -11.75
C ALA A 320 13.03 2.89 -11.66
N GLU A 321 12.56 2.41 -10.50
CA GLU A 321 12.21 1.01 -10.26
C GLU A 321 10.68 0.78 -10.28
N GLY A 322 9.89 1.78 -9.90
CA GLY A 322 8.43 1.75 -9.83
C GLY A 322 7.88 3.11 -9.43
N ILE A 323 6.61 3.37 -9.66
CA ILE A 323 6.02 4.71 -9.55
C ILE A 323 4.80 4.79 -8.64
N ALA A 324 4.39 3.67 -8.06
CA ALA A 324 3.22 3.63 -7.18
C ALA A 324 3.20 2.34 -6.36
N ILE A 325 3.68 2.43 -5.14
CA ILE A 325 3.67 1.29 -4.23
C ILE A 325 2.24 0.86 -3.89
N ILE A 326 2.03 -0.45 -3.87
CA ILE A 326 0.75 -1.03 -3.45
C ILE A 326 0.73 -1.40 -1.97
N GLY A 327 1.88 -1.68 -1.38
CA GLY A 327 1.93 -2.35 -0.09
C GLY A 327 1.75 -3.87 -0.25
N GLY A 328 1.48 -4.59 0.85
CA GLY A 328 1.41 -6.04 0.80
C GLY A 328 1.18 -6.73 2.14
N TYR A 329 1.70 -7.95 2.29
CA TYR A 329 1.52 -8.78 3.49
C TYR A 329 2.78 -9.52 3.88
N VAL A 330 3.00 -9.72 5.19
CA VAL A 330 3.95 -10.73 5.65
C VAL A 330 3.39 -12.12 5.32
N TYR A 331 4.15 -12.89 4.54
CA TYR A 331 3.74 -14.23 4.15
C TYR A 331 3.77 -15.18 5.34
N ARG A 332 2.65 -15.84 5.61
CA ARG A 332 2.45 -16.80 6.72
C ARG A 332 1.82 -18.10 6.24
N GLY A 333 1.73 -18.30 4.92
CA GLY A 333 1.23 -19.54 4.32
C GLY A 333 2.21 -20.70 4.47
N ALA A 334 1.75 -21.90 4.10
CA ALA A 334 2.56 -23.11 4.11
C ALA A 334 3.06 -23.49 2.70
N GLY A 335 2.43 -22.94 1.65
CA GLY A 335 2.69 -23.32 0.26
C GLY A 335 4.05 -22.87 -0.29
N ILE A 336 4.66 -21.84 0.30
CA ILE A 336 5.97 -21.31 -0.12
C ILE A 336 6.86 -21.12 1.12
N PRO A 337 7.49 -22.19 1.64
CA PRO A 337 8.27 -22.13 2.88
C PRO A 337 9.36 -21.05 2.88
N ALA A 338 10.00 -20.83 1.73
CA ALA A 338 11.07 -19.84 1.55
C ALA A 338 10.60 -18.38 1.72
N LEU A 339 9.29 -18.09 1.58
CA LEU A 339 8.73 -16.76 1.83
C LEU A 339 8.26 -16.54 3.27
N LYS A 340 8.24 -17.57 4.10
CA LYS A 340 7.67 -17.50 5.43
C LYS A 340 8.38 -16.47 6.31
N GLY A 341 7.64 -15.44 6.70
CA GLY A 341 8.16 -14.32 7.50
C GLY A 341 8.60 -13.10 6.69
N LEU A 342 8.72 -13.22 5.38
CA LEU A 342 9.06 -12.08 4.52
C LEU A 342 7.79 -11.25 4.23
N TYR A 343 7.94 -9.92 4.21
CA TYR A 343 6.89 -9.03 3.73
C TYR A 343 6.96 -8.99 2.20
N VAL A 344 5.89 -9.41 1.54
CA VAL A 344 5.76 -9.41 0.08
C VAL A 344 4.92 -8.20 -0.32
N PHE A 345 5.42 -7.36 -1.20
CA PHE A 345 4.76 -6.16 -1.69
C PHE A 345 5.05 -5.92 -3.17
N GLY A 346 4.42 -4.95 -3.78
CA GLY A 346 4.59 -4.67 -5.19
C GLY A 346 4.28 -3.23 -5.57
N ASP A 347 4.53 -2.93 -6.85
CA ASP A 347 4.31 -1.64 -7.48
C ASP A 347 3.25 -1.77 -8.59
N PHE A 348 2.37 -0.78 -8.67
CA PHE A 348 1.32 -0.73 -9.68
C PHE A 348 1.89 -0.55 -11.09
N GLY A 349 2.79 0.42 -11.25
CA GLY A 349 3.25 0.85 -12.58
C GLY A 349 4.20 -0.14 -13.24
N SER A 350 5.16 -0.64 -12.48
CA SER A 350 6.15 -1.60 -12.99
C SER A 350 5.67 -3.05 -12.96
N GLY A 351 4.67 -3.37 -12.12
CA GLY A 351 4.24 -4.75 -11.88
C GLY A 351 5.30 -5.60 -11.17
N GLN A 352 6.32 -4.97 -10.59
CA GLN A 352 7.37 -5.66 -9.86
C GLN A 352 6.90 -6.04 -8.45
N LEU A 353 7.22 -7.26 -8.03
CA LEU A 353 7.09 -7.72 -6.65
C LEU A 353 8.47 -7.81 -6.00
N TRP A 354 8.51 -7.46 -4.72
CA TRP A 354 9.69 -7.57 -3.86
C TRP A 354 9.35 -8.28 -2.56
N THR A 355 10.39 -8.68 -1.87
CA THR A 355 10.35 -9.11 -0.46
C THR A 355 11.14 -8.14 0.40
N LEU A 356 10.68 -7.96 1.66
CA LEU A 356 11.47 -7.34 2.73
C LEU A 356 11.70 -8.35 3.84
N GLN A 357 12.93 -8.43 4.29
CA GLN A 357 13.36 -9.25 5.43
C GLN A 357 14.01 -8.36 6.48
N GLU A 358 13.59 -8.51 7.72
CA GLU A 358 14.33 -7.96 8.86
C GLU A 358 15.52 -8.88 9.16
N THR A 359 16.72 -8.44 8.80
CA THR A 359 17.96 -9.22 8.94
C THR A 359 18.60 -9.06 10.30
N GLN A 360 18.38 -7.91 10.94
CA GLN A 360 18.68 -7.61 12.34
C GLN A 360 17.58 -6.66 12.86
N PRO A 361 17.37 -6.53 14.16
CA PRO A 361 16.37 -5.61 14.71
C PRO A 361 16.51 -4.20 14.10
N GLY A 362 15.45 -3.77 13.37
CA GLY A 362 15.42 -2.48 12.69
C GLY A 362 16.19 -2.39 11.37
N THR A 363 16.89 -3.43 10.94
CA THR A 363 17.62 -3.46 9.66
C THR A 363 16.89 -4.34 8.65
N TRP A 364 16.49 -3.73 7.53
CA TRP A 364 15.68 -4.38 6.51
C TRP A 364 16.42 -4.48 5.19
N THR A 365 16.28 -5.62 4.53
CA THR A 365 16.83 -5.88 3.20
C THR A 365 15.70 -6.17 2.22
N ARG A 366 15.66 -5.41 1.12
CA ARG A 366 14.74 -5.61 0.01
C ARG A 366 15.42 -6.51 -1.05
N ALA A 367 14.65 -7.47 -1.58
CA ALA A 367 15.09 -8.29 -2.69
C ALA A 367 13.98 -8.40 -3.75
N PRO A 368 14.33 -8.44 -5.06
CA PRO A 368 13.35 -8.68 -6.12
C PRO A 368 12.78 -10.09 -5.97
N LEU A 369 11.48 -10.26 -6.27
CA LEU A 369 10.81 -11.55 -6.21
C LEU A 369 10.40 -12.04 -7.62
N LEU A 370 9.54 -11.26 -8.30
CA LEU A 370 9.15 -11.53 -9.69
C LEU A 370 8.50 -10.29 -10.32
N SER A 371 8.44 -10.25 -11.66
CA SER A 371 7.62 -9.28 -12.39
C SER A 371 6.29 -9.94 -12.78
N ALA A 372 5.17 -9.28 -12.44
CA ALA A 372 3.84 -9.76 -12.76
C ALA A 372 3.49 -9.62 -14.25
N GLY A 373 4.10 -8.65 -14.95
CA GLY A 373 3.77 -8.33 -16.34
C GLY A 373 2.42 -7.60 -16.51
N PHE A 374 1.86 -7.08 -15.40
CA PHE A 374 0.61 -6.31 -15.38
C PHE A 374 0.58 -5.33 -14.20
N ASN A 375 -0.37 -4.39 -14.20
CA ASN A 375 -0.57 -3.44 -13.12
C ASN A 375 -1.17 -4.13 -11.88
N ILE A 376 -0.41 -4.17 -10.78
CA ILE A 376 -0.84 -4.75 -9.51
C ILE A 376 -1.68 -3.71 -8.76
N SER A 377 -2.95 -4.00 -8.47
CA SER A 377 -3.82 -3.08 -7.74
C SER A 377 -3.93 -3.36 -6.24
N ALA A 378 -3.78 -4.61 -5.85
CA ALA A 378 -3.79 -5.02 -4.45
C ALA A 378 -3.22 -6.44 -4.27
N PHE A 379 -2.86 -6.72 -3.03
CA PHE A 379 -2.63 -8.08 -2.54
C PHE A 379 -3.81 -8.53 -1.67
N GLY A 380 -4.00 -9.85 -1.58
CA GLY A 380 -4.96 -10.44 -0.68
C GLY A 380 -4.40 -11.62 0.09
N ARG A 381 -4.90 -11.82 1.31
CA ARG A 381 -4.52 -12.95 2.15
C ARG A 381 -5.73 -13.82 2.44
N ALA A 382 -5.72 -15.05 1.95
CA ALA A 382 -6.76 -16.03 2.23
C ALA A 382 -6.76 -16.50 3.69
N GLY A 383 -7.79 -17.25 4.08
CA GLY A 383 -7.92 -17.80 5.44
C GLY A 383 -6.76 -18.70 5.87
N ASN A 384 -6.13 -19.42 4.91
CA ASN A 384 -4.95 -20.27 5.11
C ASN A 384 -3.62 -19.49 5.02
N ASN A 385 -3.66 -18.16 4.96
CA ASN A 385 -2.53 -17.22 4.84
C ASN A 385 -1.75 -17.28 3.51
N GLU A 386 -2.25 -17.96 2.50
CA GLU A 386 -1.72 -17.89 1.14
C GLU A 386 -1.99 -16.51 0.54
N LEU A 387 -1.06 -16.01 -0.29
CA LEU A 387 -1.16 -14.70 -0.92
C LEU A 387 -1.73 -14.78 -2.33
N TYR A 388 -2.48 -13.75 -2.65
CA TYR A 388 -3.09 -13.51 -3.94
C TYR A 388 -2.72 -12.11 -4.43
N VAL A 389 -2.70 -11.93 -5.75
CA VAL A 389 -2.36 -10.68 -6.42
C VAL A 389 -3.49 -10.32 -7.37
N LEU A 390 -3.99 -9.11 -7.26
CA LEU A 390 -4.99 -8.56 -8.17
C LEU A 390 -4.31 -7.83 -9.32
N ASN A 391 -4.65 -8.24 -10.54
CA ASN A 391 -4.38 -7.50 -11.76
C ASN A 391 -5.52 -6.51 -11.97
N TYR A 392 -5.21 -5.22 -12.02
CA TYR A 392 -6.20 -4.15 -12.28
C TYR A 392 -6.97 -4.36 -13.59
N GLY A 393 -6.37 -5.04 -14.56
CA GLY A 393 -7.01 -5.44 -15.82
C GLY A 393 -8.08 -6.52 -15.68
N GLY A 394 -8.41 -7.01 -14.47
CA GLY A 394 -9.59 -7.84 -14.23
C GLY A 394 -9.32 -9.31 -13.91
N ALA A 395 -8.19 -9.63 -13.28
CA ALA A 395 -7.89 -11.01 -12.91
C ALA A 395 -7.32 -11.14 -11.49
N LEU A 396 -7.54 -12.31 -10.89
CA LEU A 396 -6.97 -12.73 -9.62
C LEU A 396 -5.95 -13.84 -9.84
N TYR A 397 -4.78 -13.69 -9.28
CA TYR A 397 -3.73 -14.70 -9.29
C TYR A 397 -3.40 -15.16 -7.87
N LYS A 398 -2.97 -16.41 -7.74
CA LYS A 398 -2.36 -16.95 -6.50
C LYS A 398 -0.84 -16.96 -6.67
N LEU A 399 -0.12 -16.51 -5.65
CA LEU A 399 1.32 -16.70 -5.56
C LEU A 399 1.60 -18.15 -5.15
N VAL A 400 2.39 -18.87 -5.94
CA VAL A 400 2.71 -20.28 -5.70
C VAL A 400 4.21 -20.54 -5.89
N ALA A 401 4.71 -21.63 -5.28
CA ALA A 401 6.09 -22.06 -5.49
C ALA A 401 6.34 -22.39 -6.98
N GLY A 402 7.56 -22.07 -7.48
CA GLY A 402 8.02 -22.38 -8.81
C GLY A 402 8.42 -23.84 -8.97
#